data_926eb0ff58ad8ba35a6568a09b06e190
#
_entry.id   926eb0ff58ad8ba35a6568a09b06e190
#
_cell.length_a   1.000
_cell.length_b   1.000
_cell.length_c   1.000
_cell.angle_alpha   90.00
_cell.angle_beta   90.00
_cell.angle_gamma   90.00
#
_symmetry.space_group_name_H-M   'P 1'
#
loop_
_entity.id
_entity.type
_entity.pdbx_description
1 polymer ?
#
loop_
_entity_poly.entity_id
_entity_poly.type
_entity_poly.pdbx_seq_one_letter_code
_entity_poly.pdbx_strand_id
1 'polypeptide(L)'
;MKIDAEVELGDSKEKDIGESFIKVPVDIDYVEGNADSVKEWVRNAIEEKYGGVFSDEDFTITNLDDIVEDIAFDEFKQKTS
;
A
#
# COMPACT_ATOMS: atom_id res chain seq x y z
N MET A 1 -11.84 3.67 -7.74
CA MET A 1 -11.36 2.32 -8.07
C MET A 1 -10.30 1.89 -7.06
N LYS A 2 -10.36 0.67 -6.57
CA LYS A 2 -9.45 0.18 -5.54
C LYS A 2 -8.63 -1.00 -6.04
N ILE A 3 -7.35 -1.00 -5.67
CA ILE A 3 -6.43 -2.09 -5.98
C ILE A 3 -5.93 -2.64 -4.65
N ASP A 4 -5.90 -3.96 -4.50
CA ASP A 4 -5.39 -4.57 -3.28
C ASP A 4 -3.86 -4.59 -3.28
N ALA A 5 -3.26 -3.93 -2.30
CA ALA A 5 -1.83 -4.00 -2.06
C ALA A 5 -1.53 -5.28 -1.29
N GLU A 6 -0.63 -6.10 -1.81
CA GLU A 6 -0.17 -7.31 -1.13
C GLU A 6 0.99 -6.94 -0.22
N VAL A 7 0.77 -7.03 1.08
CA VAL A 7 1.72 -6.57 2.09
C VAL A 7 2.28 -7.75 2.87
N GLU A 8 3.62 -7.85 2.89
CA GLU A 8 4.33 -8.80 3.73
C GLU A 8 4.82 -8.08 4.98
N LEU A 9 4.51 -8.63 6.14
CA LEU A 9 4.87 -8.02 7.42
C LEU A 9 6.25 -8.50 7.90
N GLY A 10 6.99 -7.58 8.54
CA GLY A 10 8.26 -7.93 9.18
C GLY A 10 8.04 -8.81 10.40
N ASP A 11 9.10 -9.51 10.84
CA ASP A 11 9.02 -10.51 11.90
C ASP A 11 8.38 -10.00 13.18
N SER A 12 8.73 -8.80 13.64
CA SER A 12 8.17 -8.25 14.87
C SER A 12 6.69 -7.94 14.76
N LYS A 13 6.26 -7.44 13.62
CA LYS A 13 4.85 -7.14 13.38
C LYS A 13 4.03 -8.39 13.10
N GLU A 14 4.63 -9.37 12.44
CA GLU A 14 4.01 -10.68 12.23
C GLU A 14 3.62 -11.32 13.56
N LYS A 15 4.49 -11.26 14.56
CA LYS A 15 4.21 -11.79 15.90
C LYS A 15 3.07 -11.05 16.59
N ASP A 16 3.04 -9.72 16.46
CA ASP A 16 2.02 -8.90 17.12
C ASP A 16 0.65 -9.07 16.48
N ILE A 17 0.61 -9.19 15.16
CA ILE A 17 -0.64 -9.24 14.39
C ILE A 17 -1.13 -10.68 14.23
N GLY A 18 -0.21 -11.65 14.17
CA GLY A 18 -0.54 -13.05 13.96
C GLY A 18 -0.71 -13.45 12.51
N GLU A 19 -0.32 -12.58 11.58
CA GLU A 19 -0.37 -12.82 10.13
C GLU A 19 0.93 -12.36 9.49
N SER A 20 1.44 -13.13 8.52
CA SER A 20 2.64 -12.76 7.78
C SER A 20 2.33 -12.00 6.50
N PHE A 21 1.11 -12.11 5.99
CA PHE A 21 0.68 -11.53 4.73
C PHE A 21 -0.72 -10.95 4.87
N ILE A 22 -0.90 -9.72 4.42
CA ILE A 22 -2.21 -9.05 4.47
C ILE A 22 -2.47 -8.34 3.15
N LYS A 23 -3.74 -8.04 2.87
CA LYS A 23 -4.14 -7.23 1.72
C LYS A 23 -4.73 -5.92 2.22
N VAL A 24 -4.27 -4.82 1.64
CA VAL A 24 -4.73 -3.48 1.98
C VAL A 24 -5.31 -2.82 0.73
N PRO A 25 -6.58 -2.41 0.74
CA PRO A 25 -7.15 -1.72 -0.43
C PRO A 25 -6.56 -0.32 -0.58
N VAL A 26 -6.08 -0.02 -1.77
CA VAL A 26 -5.54 1.29 -2.14
C VAL A 26 -6.50 1.93 -3.13
N ASP A 27 -7.03 3.09 -2.78
CA ASP A 27 -7.90 3.84 -3.68
C ASP A 27 -7.05 4.72 -4.59
N ILE A 28 -6.91 4.29 -5.84
CA ILE A 28 -6.01 4.95 -6.79
C ILE A 28 -6.45 6.36 -7.17
N ASP A 29 -7.70 6.73 -6.89
CA ASP A 29 -8.18 8.08 -7.14
C ASP A 29 -7.62 9.10 -6.14
N TYR A 30 -7.11 8.64 -5.01
CA TYR A 30 -6.60 9.48 -3.92
C TYR A 30 -5.10 9.32 -3.65
N VAL A 31 -4.41 8.54 -4.47
CA VAL A 31 -2.99 8.24 -4.28
C VAL A 31 -2.22 8.64 -5.54
N GLU A 32 -1.09 9.31 -5.37
CA GLU A 32 -0.23 9.67 -6.50
C GLU A 32 0.51 8.44 -7.04
N GLY A 33 0.87 8.49 -8.33
CA GLY A 33 1.54 7.38 -9.03
C GLY A 33 3.03 7.27 -8.73
N ASN A 34 3.40 7.24 -7.45
CA ASN A 34 4.77 7.04 -7.02
C ASN A 34 4.82 6.13 -5.78
N ALA A 35 5.98 5.51 -5.57
CA ALA A 35 6.16 4.53 -4.51
C ALA A 35 5.92 5.11 -3.12
N ASP A 36 6.38 6.34 -2.88
CA ASP A 36 6.26 6.96 -1.55
C ASP A 36 4.80 7.21 -1.18
N SER A 37 3.98 7.67 -2.12
CA SER A 37 2.56 7.91 -1.88
C SER A 37 1.81 6.61 -1.58
N VAL A 38 2.11 5.54 -2.32
CA VAL A 38 1.49 4.24 -2.08
C VAL A 38 1.89 3.68 -0.72
N LYS A 39 3.17 3.77 -0.37
CA LYS A 39 3.67 3.30 0.94
C LYS A 39 3.01 4.06 2.08
N GLU A 40 2.88 5.37 1.96
CA GLU A 40 2.22 6.20 2.98
C GLU A 40 0.76 5.82 3.17
N TRP A 41 0.03 5.63 2.07
CA TRP A 41 -1.36 5.17 2.14
C TRP A 41 -1.48 3.84 2.87
N VAL A 42 -0.66 2.86 2.48
CA VAL A 42 -0.69 1.52 3.07
C VAL A 42 -0.31 1.57 4.54
N ARG A 43 0.74 2.32 4.90
CA ARG A 43 1.16 2.47 6.29
C ARG A 43 0.04 3.05 7.15
N ASN A 44 -0.59 4.12 6.70
CA ASN A 44 -1.69 4.74 7.44
C ASN A 44 -2.87 3.77 7.60
N ALA A 45 -3.20 3.01 6.57
CA ALA A 45 -4.27 2.02 6.62
C ALA A 45 -3.98 0.91 7.62
N ILE A 46 -2.74 0.42 7.64
CA ILE A 46 -2.31 -0.63 8.57
C ILE A 46 -2.32 -0.12 10.01
N GLU A 47 -1.79 1.08 10.23
CA GLU A 47 -1.78 1.69 11.56
C GLU A 47 -3.19 1.91 12.10
N GLU A 48 -4.11 2.32 11.24
CA GLU A 48 -5.51 2.50 11.62
C GLU A 48 -6.18 1.17 11.96
N LYS A 49 -5.89 0.13 11.20
CA LYS A 49 -6.52 -1.19 11.39
C LYS A 49 -5.99 -1.94 12.62
N TYR A 50 -4.67 -1.92 12.82
CA TYR A 50 -4.03 -2.72 13.87
C TYR A 50 -3.54 -1.91 15.06
N GLY A 51 -3.43 -0.61 14.90
CA GLY A 51 -2.85 0.28 15.91
C GLY A 51 -1.33 0.27 15.90
N GLY A 52 -0.73 1.16 16.68
CA GLY A 52 0.72 1.26 16.79
C GLY A 52 1.36 2.04 15.65
N VAL A 53 2.69 1.95 15.57
CA VAL A 53 3.49 2.67 14.59
C VAL A 53 4.20 1.67 13.68
N PHE A 54 4.12 1.88 12.39
CA PHE A 54 4.81 1.08 11.38
C PHE A 54 5.84 1.93 10.65
N SER A 55 7.09 1.44 10.60
CA SER A 55 8.15 2.05 9.80
C SER A 55 8.21 1.36 8.44
N ASP A 56 9.00 1.92 7.51
CA ASP A 56 9.19 1.32 6.19
C ASP A 56 9.82 -0.08 6.25
N GLU A 57 10.50 -0.42 7.35
CA GLU A 57 11.10 -1.73 7.56
C GLU A 57 10.12 -2.77 8.10
N ASP A 58 9.00 -2.32 8.66
CA ASP A 58 8.02 -3.21 9.28
C ASP A 58 7.10 -3.90 8.27
N PHE A 59 7.06 -3.43 7.05
CA PHE A 59 6.23 -4.02 6.01
C PHE A 59 6.85 -3.83 4.63
N THR A 60 6.48 -4.71 3.70
CA THR A 60 6.89 -4.64 2.30
C THR A 60 5.67 -4.85 1.42
N ILE A 61 5.47 -3.97 0.45
CA ILE A 61 4.39 -4.10 -0.54
C ILE A 61 4.95 -4.88 -1.72
N THR A 62 4.57 -6.15 -1.86
CA THR A 62 5.16 -7.05 -2.86
C THR A 62 4.77 -6.69 -4.30
N ASN A 63 3.60 -6.09 -4.49
CA ASN A 63 3.12 -5.65 -5.80
C ASN A 63 3.15 -4.13 -5.97
N LEU A 64 4.09 -3.46 -5.29
CA LEU A 64 4.19 -1.99 -5.32
C LEU A 64 4.33 -1.43 -6.73
N ASP A 65 5.21 -2.03 -7.54
CA ASP A 65 5.46 -1.56 -8.91
C ASP A 65 4.21 -1.64 -9.78
N ASP A 66 3.42 -2.71 -9.63
CA ASP A 66 2.17 -2.88 -10.36
C ASP A 66 1.15 -1.81 -9.97
N ILE A 67 1.05 -1.50 -8.69
CA ILE A 67 0.15 -0.45 -8.20
C ILE A 67 0.55 0.91 -8.74
N VAL A 68 1.84 1.24 -8.69
CA VAL A 68 2.36 2.51 -9.19
C VAL A 68 2.08 2.65 -10.69
N GLU A 69 2.30 1.60 -11.46
CA GLU A 69 2.00 1.59 -12.89
C GLU A 69 0.52 1.81 -13.17
N ASP A 70 -0.35 1.15 -12.43
CA ASP A 70 -1.79 1.29 -12.61
C ASP A 70 -2.28 2.71 -12.31
N ILE A 71 -1.75 3.34 -11.26
CA ILE A 71 -2.08 4.71 -10.91
C ILE A 71 -1.57 5.67 -12.00
N ALA A 72 -0.33 5.51 -12.44
CA ALA A 72 0.26 6.34 -13.47
C ALA A 72 -0.50 6.21 -14.79
N PHE A 73 -0.92 5.00 -15.15
CA PHE A 73 -1.72 4.77 -16.34
C PHE A 73 -3.08 5.44 -16.28
N ASP A 74 -3.74 5.38 -15.13
CA ASP A 74 -5.03 6.04 -14.91
C ASP A 74 -4.89 7.56 -15.00
N GLU A 75 -3.85 8.14 -14.41
CA GLU A 75 -3.55 9.56 -14.52
C GLU A 75 -3.31 9.98 -15.98
N PHE A 76 -2.57 9.16 -16.72
CA PHE A 76 -2.31 9.40 -18.14
C PHE A 76 -3.61 9.42 -18.96
N LYS A 77 -4.51 8.47 -18.70
CA LYS A 77 -5.81 8.42 -19.36
C LYS A 77 -6.64 9.68 -19.11
N GLN A 78 -6.63 10.16 -17.88
CA GLN A 78 -7.39 11.36 -17.51
C GLN A 78 -6.86 12.60 -18.22
N LYS A 79 -5.56 12.68 -18.45
CA LYS A 79 -4.93 13.81 -19.13
C LYS A 79 -5.16 13.83 -20.63
N THR A 80 -5.42 12.68 -21.24
CA THR A 80 -5.58 12.57 -22.70
C THR A 80 -7.02 12.58 -23.17
N SER A 81 -7.96 12.54 -22.26
CA SER A 81 -9.41 12.54 -22.60
C SER A 81 -10.07 13.92 -22.60
#